data_bc125f9076e70f8bf27f4827ae27a1b5
#
_entry.id   bc125f9076e70f8bf27f4827ae27a1b5
#
_cell.length_a   1.000
_cell.length_b   1.000
_cell.length_c   1.000
_cell.angle_alpha   90.00
_cell.angle_beta   90.00
_cell.angle_gamma   90.00
#
_symmetry.space_group_name_H-M   'P 1'
#
loop_
_entity.id
_entity.type
_entity.pdbx_description
1 polymer ?
#
loop_
_entity_poly.entity_id
_entity_poly.type
_entity_poly.pdbx_seq_one_letter_code
_entity_poly.pdbx_strand_id
1 'polypeptide(L)'
;MATRKIVKIDEEKCNGCGLCIPNCAEGAIQIVDGKAKLVSDKFCDGLGACLGHCPEDAITISEREAEEFDEKAVEVHLHKKQEAHPRLHPQPQPKPQPEFTGCPSSRVLQFQVPKPRTESDPKESTVSQLSQWPIQLKLVPVDAPYFQDADLLVAADCVPFAYPDFHQDFLKGKAVVVGCPKLDDIQIYKEKLTAIFKANLIKSVTVPFMEVPCCFGLVKATEDAIEASGKNIPFKKVKIGIRGEIKPEEQAGTTQRPRTFAHSH
;
A
#
# COMPACT_ATOMS: atom_id res chain seq x y z
N MET A 1 -13.55 37.05 20.31
CA MET A 1 -13.20 36.85 18.88
C MET A 1 -11.83 37.50 18.68
N ALA A 2 -10.92 36.77 18.09
CA ALA A 2 -9.56 37.27 17.81
C ALA A 2 -9.36 37.29 16.28
N THR A 3 -8.61 38.28 15.80
CA THR A 3 -8.21 38.31 14.39
C THR A 3 -7.15 37.23 14.19
N ARG A 4 -7.44 36.22 13.38
CA ARG A 4 -6.54 35.10 13.10
C ARG A 4 -6.66 34.57 11.66
N LYS A 5 -5.67 33.80 11.26
CA LYS A 5 -5.69 33.09 9.97
C LYS A 5 -6.71 32.00 10.01
N ILE A 6 -7.54 31.94 8.98
CA ILE A 6 -8.58 30.91 8.83
C ILE A 6 -8.78 30.57 7.36
N VAL A 7 -9.17 29.35 7.09
CA VAL A 7 -9.47 28.89 5.73
C VAL A 7 -10.73 29.59 5.21
N LYS A 8 -10.64 30.15 4.01
CA LYS A 8 -11.78 30.66 3.22
C LYS A 8 -11.95 29.81 1.99
N ILE A 9 -13.19 29.35 1.77
CA ILE A 9 -13.55 28.52 0.61
C ILE A 9 -14.41 29.39 -0.31
N ASP A 10 -14.01 29.47 -1.57
CA ASP A 10 -14.75 30.11 -2.64
C ASP A 10 -15.78 29.13 -3.19
N GLU A 11 -17.03 29.31 -2.82
CA GLU A 11 -18.13 28.42 -3.20
C GLU A 11 -18.43 28.48 -4.71
N GLU A 12 -18.10 29.57 -5.42
CA GLU A 12 -18.30 29.68 -6.85
C GLU A 12 -17.31 28.81 -7.64
N LYS A 13 -16.06 28.76 -7.19
CA LYS A 13 -15.01 27.93 -7.76
C LYS A 13 -15.10 26.47 -7.34
N CYS A 14 -15.64 26.18 -6.16
CA CYS A 14 -15.70 24.84 -5.61
C CYS A 14 -16.64 23.95 -6.44
N ASN A 15 -16.15 22.82 -6.95
CA ASN A 15 -16.94 21.81 -7.66
C ASN A 15 -17.46 20.67 -6.77
N GLY A 16 -17.19 20.71 -5.45
CA GLY A 16 -17.66 19.70 -4.50
C GLY A 16 -16.91 18.36 -4.53
N CYS A 17 -15.73 18.27 -5.15
CA CYS A 17 -14.96 17.02 -5.30
C CYS A 17 -14.55 16.34 -3.99
N GLY A 18 -14.55 17.05 -2.85
CA GLY A 18 -14.26 16.50 -1.53
C GLY A 18 -12.78 16.23 -1.22
N LEU A 19 -11.85 16.51 -2.14
CA LEU A 19 -10.41 16.22 -1.94
C LEU A 19 -9.77 17.00 -0.78
N CYS A 20 -10.39 18.10 -0.35
CA CYS A 20 -9.93 18.87 0.81
C CYS A 20 -10.30 18.21 2.16
N ILE A 21 -11.30 17.34 2.21
CA ILE A 21 -11.82 16.77 3.47
C ILE A 21 -10.79 15.87 4.16
N PRO A 22 -10.15 14.88 3.50
CA PRO A 22 -9.18 14.01 4.15
C PRO A 22 -7.90 14.74 4.59
N ASN A 23 -7.66 15.95 4.04
CA ASN A 23 -6.50 16.77 4.36
C ASN A 23 -6.75 17.78 5.50
N CYS A 24 -7.98 17.82 6.03
CA CYS A 24 -8.33 18.58 7.22
C CYS A 24 -8.37 17.64 8.43
N ALA A 25 -7.30 17.58 9.20
CA ALA A 25 -7.18 16.67 10.34
C ALA A 25 -8.27 16.92 11.41
N GLU A 26 -8.67 18.17 11.58
CA GLU A 26 -9.69 18.62 12.53
C GLU A 26 -11.11 18.35 12.03
N GLY A 27 -11.28 17.88 10.80
CA GLY A 27 -12.59 17.62 10.20
C GLY A 27 -13.48 18.86 10.05
N ALA A 28 -12.88 20.04 10.00
CA ALA A 28 -13.56 21.34 9.93
C ALA A 28 -14.25 21.59 8.57
N ILE A 29 -13.87 20.84 7.51
CA ILE A 29 -14.45 20.99 6.17
C ILE A 29 -15.45 19.87 5.91
N GLN A 30 -16.62 20.22 5.37
CA GLN A 30 -17.65 19.28 4.96
C GLN A 30 -18.28 19.71 3.62
N ILE A 31 -18.84 18.75 2.88
CA ILE A 31 -19.67 19.06 1.70
C ILE A 31 -21.10 19.32 2.17
N VAL A 32 -21.57 20.50 1.91
CA VAL A 32 -22.95 20.95 2.17
C VAL A 32 -23.50 21.51 0.86
N ASP A 33 -24.63 20.99 0.39
CA ASP A 33 -25.26 21.38 -0.88
C ASP A 33 -24.31 21.28 -2.10
N GLY A 34 -23.45 20.25 -2.11
CA GLY A 34 -22.49 20.01 -3.19
C GLY A 34 -21.27 20.95 -3.20
N LYS A 35 -21.03 21.72 -2.16
CA LYS A 35 -19.91 22.63 -2.01
C LYS A 35 -19.17 22.37 -0.69
N ALA A 36 -17.85 22.53 -0.70
CA ALA A 36 -17.07 22.46 0.53
C ALA A 36 -17.36 23.71 1.38
N LYS A 37 -17.63 23.52 2.65
CA LYS A 37 -17.86 24.59 3.63
C LYS A 37 -17.13 24.32 4.93
N LEU A 38 -16.73 25.39 5.60
CA LEU A 38 -16.19 25.32 6.95
C LEU A 38 -17.37 25.17 7.93
N VAL A 39 -17.38 24.07 8.70
CA VAL A 39 -18.47 23.75 9.64
C VAL A 39 -18.54 24.72 10.80
N SER A 40 -17.38 25.08 11.35
CA SER A 40 -17.23 26.08 12.42
C SER A 40 -15.82 26.62 12.43
N ASP A 41 -15.68 27.90 12.70
CA ASP A 41 -14.39 28.56 12.78
C ASP A 41 -13.50 27.95 13.87
N LYS A 42 -14.06 27.57 15.01
CA LYS A 42 -13.34 26.98 16.15
C LYS A 42 -12.71 25.61 15.85
N PHE A 43 -13.10 24.95 14.76
CA PHE A 43 -12.49 23.69 14.34
C PHE A 43 -11.33 23.86 13.37
N CYS A 44 -11.15 25.04 12.79
CA CYS A 44 -10.05 25.30 11.87
C CYS A 44 -8.85 25.87 12.64
N ASP A 45 -7.70 25.21 12.59
CA ASP A 45 -6.45 25.67 13.20
C ASP A 45 -5.77 26.82 12.43
N GLY A 46 -6.14 27.02 11.15
CA GLY A 46 -5.57 28.02 10.27
C GLY A 46 -4.19 27.69 9.71
N LEU A 47 -3.67 26.47 9.94
CA LEU A 47 -2.36 26.04 9.43
C LEU A 47 -2.35 25.74 7.94
N GLY A 48 -3.53 25.47 7.34
CA GLY A 48 -3.67 25.35 5.90
C GLY A 48 -3.24 24.00 5.31
N ALA A 49 -3.28 22.92 6.09
CA ALA A 49 -3.00 21.57 5.61
C ALA A 49 -3.90 21.15 4.41
N CYS A 50 -5.08 21.74 4.29
CA CYS A 50 -6.00 21.53 3.17
C CYS A 50 -5.63 22.29 1.88
N LEU A 51 -4.68 23.24 1.94
CA LEU A 51 -4.20 23.98 0.77
C LEU A 51 -3.41 23.07 -0.17
N GLY A 52 -3.41 23.39 -1.47
CA GLY A 52 -2.69 22.62 -2.48
C GLY A 52 -3.36 21.30 -2.92
N HIS A 53 -4.48 20.95 -2.30
CA HIS A 53 -5.24 19.74 -2.65
C HIS A 53 -6.53 20.05 -3.45
N CYS A 54 -6.85 21.32 -3.65
CA CYS A 54 -8.02 21.75 -4.41
C CYS A 54 -7.65 21.93 -5.89
N PRO A 55 -8.20 21.14 -6.84
CA PRO A 55 -7.91 21.28 -8.27
C PRO A 55 -8.44 22.58 -8.87
N GLU A 56 -9.44 23.21 -8.23
CA GLU A 56 -10.07 24.47 -8.67
C GLU A 56 -9.51 25.71 -7.94
N ASP A 57 -8.48 25.52 -7.11
CA ASP A 57 -7.86 26.60 -6.34
C ASP A 57 -8.88 27.44 -5.51
N ALA A 58 -9.94 26.73 -5.04
CA ALA A 58 -11.05 27.33 -4.33
C ALA A 58 -10.77 27.58 -2.84
N ILE A 59 -9.61 27.15 -2.30
CA ILE A 59 -9.28 27.24 -0.88
C ILE A 59 -8.13 28.23 -0.68
N THR A 60 -8.36 29.22 0.17
CA THR A 60 -7.36 30.25 0.52
C THR A 60 -7.33 30.48 2.03
N ILE A 61 -6.27 31.10 2.55
CA ILE A 61 -6.24 31.59 3.93
C ILE A 61 -6.51 33.08 3.92
N SER A 62 -7.37 33.54 4.83
CA SER A 62 -7.64 34.95 5.08
C SER A 62 -7.51 35.24 6.56
N GLU A 63 -7.07 36.48 6.89
CA GLU A 63 -7.11 37.00 8.26
C GLU A 63 -8.47 37.68 8.48
N ARG A 64 -9.22 37.18 9.46
CA ARG A 64 -10.51 37.79 9.86
C ARG A 64 -10.80 37.50 11.33
N GLU A 65 -11.74 38.27 11.87
CA GLU A 65 -12.27 37.95 13.20
C GLU A 65 -12.98 36.61 13.15
N ALA A 66 -12.54 35.69 14.01
CA ALA A 66 -13.08 34.34 14.12
C ALA A 66 -13.05 33.86 15.57
N GLU A 67 -13.81 32.82 15.86
CA GLU A 67 -13.71 32.13 17.15
C GLU A 67 -12.33 31.52 17.30
N GLU A 68 -11.81 31.50 18.52
CA GLU A 68 -10.53 30.84 18.82
C GLU A 68 -10.61 29.34 18.54
N PHE A 69 -9.48 28.79 18.15
CA PHE A 69 -9.37 27.34 17.92
C PHE A 69 -9.57 26.60 19.26
N ASP A 70 -10.47 25.60 19.25
CA ASP A 70 -10.81 24.83 20.45
C ASP A 70 -10.53 23.34 20.18
N GLU A 71 -9.37 22.87 20.60
CA GLU A 71 -8.90 21.49 20.44
C GLU A 71 -9.88 20.48 21.09
N LYS A 72 -10.45 20.81 22.25
CA LYS A 72 -11.42 19.94 22.93
C LYS A 72 -12.73 19.83 22.15
N ALA A 73 -13.17 20.92 21.55
CA ALA A 73 -14.36 20.92 20.70
C ALA A 73 -14.11 20.12 19.40
N VAL A 74 -12.88 20.12 18.87
CA VAL A 74 -12.48 19.29 17.73
C VAL A 74 -12.54 17.80 18.09
N GLU A 75 -12.00 17.38 19.23
CA GLU A 75 -12.08 15.99 19.69
C GLU A 75 -13.54 15.50 19.78
N VAL A 76 -14.39 16.30 20.42
CA VAL A 76 -15.84 15.96 20.53
C VAL A 76 -16.51 15.91 19.16
N HIS A 77 -16.12 16.80 18.24
CA HIS A 77 -16.66 16.81 16.86
C HIS A 77 -16.27 15.57 16.09
N LEU A 78 -15.02 15.15 16.17
CA LEU A 78 -14.51 13.95 15.52
C LEU A 78 -15.15 12.68 16.10
N HIS A 79 -15.33 12.58 17.42
CA HIS A 79 -16.03 11.46 18.05
C HIS A 79 -17.50 11.36 17.59
N LYS A 80 -18.23 12.45 17.54
CA LYS A 80 -19.62 12.48 17.04
C LYS A 80 -19.73 12.07 15.58
N LYS A 81 -18.74 12.41 14.74
CA LYS A 81 -18.70 11.98 13.33
C LYS A 81 -18.52 10.47 13.19
N GLN A 82 -17.77 9.83 14.10
CA GLN A 82 -17.60 8.37 14.11
C GLN A 82 -18.88 7.61 14.53
N GLU A 83 -19.72 8.22 15.37
CA GLU A 83 -20.99 7.63 15.81
C GLU A 83 -22.13 7.79 14.80
N ALA A 84 -22.06 8.80 13.91
CA ALA A 84 -23.14 9.15 12.98
C ALA A 84 -23.21 8.30 11.71
N HIS A 85 -22.30 7.34 11.48
CA HIS A 85 -22.42 6.36 10.42
C HIS A 85 -23.04 5.07 10.95
N PRO A 86 -24.30 4.75 10.66
CA PRO A 86 -24.91 3.49 11.06
C PRO A 86 -24.18 2.34 10.36
N ARG A 87 -23.52 1.50 11.14
CA ARG A 87 -22.97 0.22 10.67
C ARG A 87 -24.14 -0.70 10.32
N LEU A 88 -24.40 -0.89 9.05
CA LEU A 88 -25.26 -1.96 8.55
C LEU A 88 -24.50 -3.29 8.72
N HIS A 89 -25.07 -4.15 9.56
CA HIS A 89 -24.78 -5.52 9.94
C HIS A 89 -24.00 -5.73 11.26
N PRO A 90 -24.62 -6.48 12.21
CA PRO A 90 -23.94 -6.92 13.42
C PRO A 90 -23.01 -8.09 13.09
N GLN A 91 -21.70 -7.84 13.09
CA GLN A 91 -20.72 -8.91 13.15
C GLN A 91 -20.35 -9.19 14.62
N PRO A 92 -20.03 -10.45 15.00
CA PRO A 92 -19.63 -10.79 16.36
C PRO A 92 -18.39 -10.00 16.74
N GLN A 93 -18.43 -9.37 17.92
CA GLN A 93 -17.41 -8.48 18.43
C GLN A 93 -16.09 -9.23 18.59
N PRO A 94 -15.00 -8.81 17.93
CA PRO A 94 -13.67 -9.26 18.29
C PRO A 94 -13.24 -8.56 19.59
N LYS A 95 -12.48 -9.30 20.43
CA LYS A 95 -11.88 -8.81 21.69
C LYS A 95 -11.10 -7.50 21.44
N PRO A 96 -11.02 -6.58 22.42
CA PRO A 96 -10.34 -5.29 22.25
C PRO A 96 -8.88 -5.50 21.86
N GLN A 97 -8.55 -5.09 20.65
CA GLN A 97 -7.17 -4.98 20.16
C GLN A 97 -6.61 -3.62 20.61
N PRO A 98 -5.31 -3.50 20.90
CA PRO A 98 -4.70 -2.24 21.29
C PRO A 98 -4.94 -1.18 20.21
N GLU A 99 -5.27 0.03 20.66
CA GLU A 99 -5.56 1.18 19.78
C GLU A 99 -4.33 1.51 18.94
N PHE A 100 -4.48 1.36 17.62
CA PHE A 100 -3.44 1.69 16.65
C PHE A 100 -3.52 3.18 16.33
N THR A 101 -2.54 3.95 16.78
CA THR A 101 -2.43 5.41 16.58
C THR A 101 -1.74 5.82 15.28
N GLY A 102 -1.56 4.89 14.31
CA GLY A 102 -0.87 5.12 13.04
C GLY A 102 -1.80 5.42 11.87
N CYS A 103 -1.20 5.72 10.70
CA CYS A 103 -1.95 5.89 9.45
C CYS A 103 -2.75 4.63 9.11
N PRO A 104 -4.05 4.72 8.76
CA PRO A 104 -4.88 3.55 8.43
C PRO A 104 -4.32 2.67 7.32
N SER A 105 -3.57 3.25 6.36
CA SER A 105 -2.94 2.52 5.25
C SER A 105 -1.79 1.61 5.69
N SER A 106 -1.20 1.84 6.86
CA SER A 106 -0.12 1.03 7.43
C SER A 106 -0.62 0.02 8.48
N ARG A 107 -1.93 -0.04 8.74
CA ARG A 107 -2.51 -0.97 9.69
C ARG A 107 -2.30 -2.40 9.21
N VAL A 108 -1.70 -3.24 10.07
CA VAL A 108 -1.56 -4.67 9.80
C VAL A 108 -2.93 -5.34 9.88
N LEU A 109 -3.36 -5.95 8.80
CA LEU A 109 -4.59 -6.72 8.73
C LEU A 109 -4.28 -8.11 8.18
N GLN A 110 -4.93 -9.12 8.78
CA GLN A 110 -4.93 -10.48 8.28
C GLN A 110 -6.39 -10.93 8.22
N PHE A 111 -6.82 -11.48 7.11
CA PHE A 111 -8.20 -11.89 6.88
C PHE A 111 -8.28 -13.24 6.16
N GLN A 112 -9.38 -13.92 6.38
CA GLN A 112 -9.62 -15.20 5.73
C GLN A 112 -10.04 -14.96 4.28
N VAL A 113 -9.42 -15.68 3.34
CA VAL A 113 -9.87 -15.70 1.95
C VAL A 113 -11.25 -16.37 1.90
N PRO A 114 -12.28 -15.72 1.31
CA PRO A 114 -13.59 -16.32 1.18
C PRO A 114 -13.52 -17.65 0.45
N LYS A 115 -14.22 -18.67 0.94
CA LYS A 115 -14.35 -19.95 0.20
C LYS A 115 -15.13 -19.68 -1.09
N PRO A 116 -14.77 -20.34 -2.22
CA PRO A 116 -15.56 -20.24 -3.44
C PRO A 116 -17.01 -20.61 -3.13
N ARG A 117 -17.95 -19.80 -3.60
CA ARG A 117 -19.37 -20.17 -3.59
C ARG A 117 -19.55 -21.36 -4.52
N THR A 118 -20.37 -22.31 -4.10
CA THR A 118 -20.64 -23.59 -4.77
C THR A 118 -20.81 -23.49 -6.29
N GLU A 119 -20.41 -24.54 -7.00
CA GLU A 119 -20.26 -24.75 -8.46
C GLU A 119 -21.49 -24.44 -9.37
N SER A 120 -22.48 -23.72 -8.90
CA SER A 120 -23.74 -23.48 -9.65
C SER A 120 -23.90 -22.08 -10.25
N ASP A 121 -22.89 -21.18 -10.11
CA ASP A 121 -22.97 -19.84 -10.69
C ASP A 121 -22.11 -19.74 -11.95
N PRO A 122 -22.69 -19.52 -13.16
CA PRO A 122 -21.92 -19.45 -14.43
C PRO A 122 -21.07 -18.19 -14.59
N LYS A 123 -20.98 -17.34 -13.58
CA LYS A 123 -19.96 -16.31 -13.42
C LYS A 123 -19.01 -16.81 -12.32
N GLU A 124 -17.94 -17.52 -12.68
CA GLU A 124 -16.76 -17.65 -11.84
C GLU A 124 -16.21 -16.24 -11.54
N SER A 125 -16.80 -15.60 -10.55
CA SER A 125 -16.22 -14.38 -10.03
C SER A 125 -14.92 -14.78 -9.35
N THR A 126 -13.80 -14.35 -9.91
CA THR A 126 -12.47 -14.55 -9.36
C THR A 126 -12.42 -13.93 -7.97
N VAL A 127 -12.52 -14.77 -6.95
CA VAL A 127 -12.44 -14.33 -5.55
C VAL A 127 -11.00 -13.91 -5.27
N SER A 128 -10.83 -12.74 -4.65
CA SER A 128 -9.52 -12.27 -4.22
C SER A 128 -8.85 -13.27 -3.30
N GLN A 129 -7.61 -13.63 -3.59
CA GLN A 129 -6.77 -14.50 -2.77
C GLN A 129 -5.88 -13.70 -1.81
N LEU A 130 -6.05 -12.39 -1.73
CA LEU A 130 -5.32 -11.54 -0.78
C LEU A 130 -5.79 -11.83 0.65
N SER A 131 -4.85 -12.13 1.54
CA SER A 131 -5.12 -12.51 2.93
C SER A 131 -4.53 -11.54 3.96
N GLN A 132 -3.88 -10.46 3.52
CA GLN A 132 -3.18 -9.53 4.39
C GLN A 132 -3.17 -8.10 3.85
N TRP A 133 -2.89 -7.16 4.73
CA TRP A 133 -2.61 -5.76 4.45
C TRP A 133 -1.63 -5.21 5.49
N PRO A 134 -0.70 -4.30 5.18
CA PRO A 134 -0.37 -3.77 3.85
C PRO A 134 0.39 -4.77 2.97
N ILE A 135 0.56 -4.44 1.67
CA ILE A 135 1.30 -5.27 0.71
C ILE A 135 2.56 -4.60 0.16
N GLN A 136 2.61 -3.26 0.19
CA GLN A 136 3.80 -2.54 -0.28
C GLN A 136 5.00 -2.81 0.63
N LEU A 137 6.11 -3.23 0.04
CA LEU A 137 7.31 -3.66 0.77
C LEU A 137 7.81 -2.59 1.75
N LYS A 138 7.71 -1.31 1.39
CA LYS A 138 8.09 -0.20 2.29
C LYS A 138 7.17 -0.04 3.48
N LEU A 139 5.90 -0.44 3.37
CA LEU A 139 4.88 -0.24 4.40
C LEU A 139 4.72 -1.44 5.34
N VAL A 140 5.03 -2.66 4.91
CA VAL A 140 4.85 -3.85 5.75
C VAL A 140 5.76 -3.80 6.99
N PRO A 141 5.28 -4.09 8.20
CA PRO A 141 6.14 -4.28 9.36
C PRO A 141 7.01 -5.52 9.20
N VAL A 142 8.23 -5.46 9.73
CA VAL A 142 9.22 -6.57 9.64
C VAL A 142 8.74 -7.82 10.35
N ASP A 143 8.05 -7.66 11.47
CA ASP A 143 7.57 -8.69 12.39
C ASP A 143 6.07 -9.00 12.23
N ALA A 144 5.50 -8.67 11.06
CA ALA A 144 4.08 -8.90 10.83
C ALA A 144 3.72 -10.39 10.95
N PRO A 145 2.61 -10.73 11.66
CA PRO A 145 2.26 -12.11 11.99
C PRO A 145 2.02 -13.00 10.77
N TYR A 146 1.65 -12.41 9.63
CA TYR A 146 1.43 -13.15 8.38
C TYR A 146 2.72 -13.61 7.69
N PHE A 147 3.91 -13.23 8.18
CA PHE A 147 5.18 -13.74 7.70
C PHE A 147 5.63 -15.02 8.40
N GLN A 148 5.03 -15.35 9.56
CA GLN A 148 5.39 -16.58 10.28
C GLN A 148 4.87 -17.80 9.52
N ASP A 149 5.77 -18.76 9.27
CA ASP A 149 5.46 -20.00 8.56
C ASP A 149 4.89 -19.78 7.15
N ALA A 150 5.24 -18.68 6.49
CA ALA A 150 4.67 -18.29 5.22
C ALA A 150 5.51 -18.72 4.02
N ASP A 151 4.84 -19.06 2.94
CA ASP A 151 5.39 -18.96 1.59
C ASP A 151 5.27 -17.51 1.16
N LEU A 152 6.39 -16.82 0.93
CA LEU A 152 6.40 -15.39 0.63
C LEU A 152 6.49 -15.14 -0.88
N LEU A 153 5.59 -14.30 -1.37
CA LEU A 153 5.59 -13.78 -2.72
C LEU A 153 6.19 -12.36 -2.71
N VAL A 154 7.29 -12.15 -3.40
CA VAL A 154 7.90 -10.82 -3.61
C VAL A 154 7.66 -10.43 -5.06
N ALA A 155 6.56 -9.75 -5.35
CA ALA A 155 6.13 -9.49 -6.71
C ALA A 155 6.51 -8.08 -7.18
N ALA A 156 6.94 -7.96 -8.45
CA ALA A 156 7.07 -6.64 -9.06
C ALA A 156 5.69 -6.02 -9.30
N ASP A 157 5.55 -4.72 -9.07
CA ASP A 157 4.28 -3.97 -9.10
C ASP A 157 3.47 -4.19 -10.38
N CYS A 158 4.12 -4.41 -11.53
CA CYS A 158 3.45 -4.58 -12.81
C CYS A 158 2.90 -6.01 -13.03
N VAL A 159 3.38 -7.01 -12.29
CA VAL A 159 3.02 -8.42 -12.54
C VAL A 159 1.54 -8.69 -12.35
N PRO A 160 0.85 -8.21 -11.30
CA PRO A 160 -0.58 -8.44 -11.10
C PRO A 160 -1.45 -7.91 -12.24
N PHE A 161 -0.97 -6.90 -12.97
CA PHE A 161 -1.68 -6.30 -14.09
C PHE A 161 -1.36 -6.99 -15.43
N ALA A 162 -0.17 -7.55 -15.56
CA ALA A 162 0.27 -8.23 -16.77
C ALA A 162 -0.19 -9.68 -16.83
N TYR A 163 -0.20 -10.39 -15.68
CA TYR A 163 -0.54 -11.82 -15.59
C TYR A 163 -1.97 -12.01 -15.10
N PRO A 164 -2.91 -12.50 -15.96
CA PRO A 164 -4.34 -12.55 -15.63
C PRO A 164 -4.67 -13.41 -14.41
N ASP A 165 -4.02 -14.57 -14.26
CA ASP A 165 -4.30 -15.54 -13.20
C ASP A 165 -3.44 -15.33 -11.95
N PHE A 166 -2.96 -14.09 -11.72
CA PHE A 166 -2.05 -13.76 -10.61
C PHE A 166 -2.57 -14.23 -9.26
N HIS A 167 -3.86 -14.05 -8.99
CA HIS A 167 -4.45 -14.43 -7.71
C HIS A 167 -4.46 -15.96 -7.51
N GLN A 168 -4.69 -16.72 -8.56
CA GLN A 168 -4.79 -18.18 -8.47
C GLN A 168 -3.41 -18.85 -8.46
N ASP A 169 -2.51 -18.43 -9.35
CA ASP A 169 -1.24 -19.10 -9.57
C ASP A 169 -0.14 -18.63 -8.64
N PHE A 170 -0.16 -17.34 -8.27
CA PHE A 170 0.90 -16.75 -7.46
C PHE A 170 0.48 -16.43 -6.03
N LEU A 171 -0.70 -15.83 -5.84
CA LEU A 171 -1.09 -15.25 -4.55
C LEU A 171 -1.74 -16.25 -3.59
N LYS A 172 -2.45 -17.24 -4.13
CA LYS A 172 -3.22 -18.21 -3.33
C LYS A 172 -2.36 -18.89 -2.27
N GLY A 173 -2.75 -18.73 -1.00
CA GLY A 173 -2.09 -19.35 0.17
C GLY A 173 -0.73 -18.75 0.53
N LYS A 174 -0.34 -17.61 -0.03
CA LYS A 174 0.96 -16.97 0.23
C LYS A 174 0.78 -15.61 0.89
N ALA A 175 1.78 -15.22 1.69
CA ALA A 175 1.98 -13.83 2.07
C ALA A 175 2.59 -13.08 0.88
N VAL A 176 2.22 -11.81 0.66
CA VAL A 176 2.71 -11.04 -0.48
C VAL A 176 3.32 -9.71 -0.06
N VAL A 177 4.42 -9.35 -0.69
CA VAL A 177 4.94 -7.99 -0.72
C VAL A 177 5.16 -7.58 -2.17
N VAL A 178 4.88 -6.31 -2.48
CA VAL A 178 5.06 -5.78 -3.83
C VAL A 178 6.01 -4.60 -3.82
N GLY A 179 6.69 -4.36 -4.93
CA GLY A 179 7.59 -3.23 -5.07
C GLY A 179 8.13 -3.05 -6.48
N CYS A 180 8.57 -1.81 -6.77
CA CYS A 180 9.17 -1.45 -8.05
C CYS A 180 10.58 -0.89 -7.84
N PRO A 181 11.66 -1.60 -8.23
CA PRO A 181 13.03 -1.14 -8.05
C PRO A 181 13.41 0.06 -8.94
N LYS A 182 12.51 0.47 -9.84
CA LYS A 182 12.67 1.68 -10.65
C LYS A 182 12.13 2.93 -9.96
N LEU A 183 11.09 2.76 -9.13
CA LEU A 183 10.41 3.85 -8.44
C LEU A 183 10.94 4.04 -7.01
N ASP A 184 11.44 2.99 -6.40
CA ASP A 184 11.93 2.98 -5.03
C ASP A 184 13.44 2.71 -4.96
N ASP A 185 14.04 3.08 -3.81
CA ASP A 185 15.43 2.75 -3.52
C ASP A 185 15.58 1.25 -3.23
N ILE A 186 16.35 0.58 -4.09
CA ILE A 186 16.58 -0.87 -4.01
C ILE A 186 17.34 -1.28 -2.75
N GLN A 187 18.14 -0.39 -2.18
CA GLN A 187 18.88 -0.66 -0.95
C GLN A 187 17.92 -0.79 0.24
N ILE A 188 16.90 0.05 0.29
CA ILE A 188 15.82 -0.06 1.30
C ILE A 188 15.11 -1.41 1.19
N TYR A 189 14.87 -1.89 -0.03
CA TYR A 189 14.27 -3.22 -0.25
C TYR A 189 15.14 -4.34 0.27
N LYS A 190 16.44 -4.32 -0.03
CA LYS A 190 17.40 -5.31 0.44
C LYS A 190 17.46 -5.35 1.97
N GLU A 191 17.57 -4.20 2.62
CA GLU A 191 17.61 -4.09 4.08
C GLU A 191 16.31 -4.60 4.72
N LYS A 192 15.16 -4.19 4.17
CA LYS A 192 13.84 -4.59 4.65
C LYS A 192 13.60 -6.09 4.52
N LEU A 193 13.89 -6.66 3.33
CA LEU A 193 13.77 -8.10 3.09
C LEU A 193 14.72 -8.89 4.00
N THR A 194 15.96 -8.43 4.17
CA THR A 194 16.91 -9.05 5.10
C THR A 194 16.36 -9.09 6.53
N ALA A 195 15.78 -7.98 6.98
CA ALA A 195 15.18 -7.91 8.30
C ALA A 195 13.97 -8.85 8.44
N ILE A 196 13.08 -8.91 7.43
CA ILE A 196 11.94 -9.84 7.39
C ILE A 196 12.43 -11.29 7.45
N PHE A 197 13.43 -11.66 6.64
CA PHE A 197 13.96 -13.02 6.63
C PHE A 197 14.66 -13.40 7.93
N LYS A 198 15.33 -12.47 8.61
CA LYS A 198 15.94 -12.72 9.93
C LYS A 198 14.88 -12.91 11.01
N ALA A 199 13.85 -12.07 11.03
CA ALA A 199 12.87 -12.04 12.10
C ALA A 199 11.83 -13.18 12.03
N ASN A 200 11.55 -13.73 10.83
CA ASN A 200 10.43 -14.65 10.61
C ASN A 200 10.86 -16.00 10.07
N LEU A 201 10.05 -17.04 10.26
CA LEU A 201 10.21 -18.35 9.66
C LEU A 201 9.56 -18.35 8.26
N ILE A 202 10.31 -17.98 7.23
CA ILE A 202 9.85 -18.02 5.84
C ILE A 202 10.15 -19.41 5.26
N LYS A 203 9.12 -20.09 4.73
CA LYS A 203 9.22 -21.43 4.13
C LYS A 203 9.85 -21.41 2.74
N SER A 204 9.41 -20.48 1.92
CA SER A 204 9.90 -20.29 0.56
C SER A 204 9.71 -18.85 0.11
N VAL A 205 10.47 -18.45 -0.91
CA VAL A 205 10.33 -17.14 -1.56
C VAL A 205 10.14 -17.35 -3.05
N THR A 206 9.07 -16.76 -3.61
CA THR A 206 8.84 -16.72 -5.06
C THR A 206 8.85 -15.27 -5.52
N VAL A 207 9.62 -14.96 -6.57
CA VAL A 207 9.73 -13.62 -7.15
C VAL A 207 9.21 -13.62 -8.59
N PRO A 208 7.93 -13.33 -8.83
CA PRO A 208 7.46 -13.02 -10.17
C PRO A 208 7.86 -11.60 -10.54
N PHE A 209 8.50 -11.45 -11.71
CA PHE A 209 9.03 -10.19 -12.21
C PHE A 209 8.86 -10.07 -13.71
N MET A 210 8.74 -8.83 -14.19
CA MET A 210 8.59 -8.58 -15.63
C MET A 210 9.92 -8.79 -16.37
N GLU A 211 9.86 -9.17 -17.64
CA GLU A 211 11.02 -9.37 -18.53
C GLU A 211 11.84 -8.09 -18.78
N VAL A 212 11.36 -6.94 -18.34
CA VAL A 212 12.02 -5.64 -18.52
C VAL A 212 13.23 -5.47 -17.58
N PRO A 213 14.31 -4.81 -18.02
CA PRO A 213 15.56 -4.74 -17.26
C PRO A 213 15.43 -4.17 -15.84
N CYS A 214 14.53 -3.21 -15.63
CA CYS A 214 14.35 -2.60 -14.31
C CYS A 214 13.88 -3.58 -13.23
N CYS A 215 13.15 -4.66 -13.60
CA CYS A 215 12.64 -5.63 -12.63
C CYS A 215 13.71 -6.59 -12.11
N PHE A 216 14.85 -6.76 -12.79
CA PHE A 216 15.94 -7.61 -12.30
C PHE A 216 16.53 -7.14 -10.96
N GLY A 217 16.43 -5.84 -10.68
CA GLY A 217 16.83 -5.29 -9.39
C GLY A 217 16.11 -5.94 -8.21
N LEU A 218 14.81 -6.21 -8.34
CA LEU A 218 14.01 -6.85 -7.29
C LEU A 218 14.46 -8.29 -7.02
N VAL A 219 14.75 -9.04 -8.10
CA VAL A 219 15.28 -10.41 -8.01
C VAL A 219 16.62 -10.39 -7.26
N LYS A 220 17.54 -9.53 -7.69
CA LYS A 220 18.87 -9.43 -7.08
C LYS A 220 18.81 -8.99 -5.61
N ALA A 221 17.99 -8.00 -5.29
CA ALA A 221 17.82 -7.56 -3.89
C ALA A 221 17.27 -8.67 -3.01
N THR A 222 16.37 -9.52 -3.54
CA THR A 222 15.80 -10.65 -2.80
C THR A 222 16.84 -11.75 -2.58
N GLU A 223 17.61 -12.11 -3.61
CA GLU A 223 18.75 -13.06 -3.49
C GLU A 223 19.75 -12.60 -2.45
N ASP A 224 20.21 -11.35 -2.55
CA ASP A 224 21.16 -10.75 -1.61
C ASP A 224 20.61 -10.72 -0.18
N ALA A 225 19.30 -10.48 -0.02
CA ALA A 225 18.66 -10.44 1.28
C ALA A 225 18.56 -11.84 1.92
N ILE A 226 18.30 -12.89 1.13
CA ILE A 226 18.33 -14.28 1.61
C ILE A 226 19.73 -14.62 2.08
N GLU A 227 20.76 -14.33 1.29
CA GLU A 227 22.17 -14.57 1.66
C GLU A 227 22.53 -13.82 2.95
N ALA A 228 22.21 -12.52 3.04
CA ALA A 228 22.49 -11.67 4.20
C ALA A 228 21.69 -12.08 5.45
N SER A 229 20.60 -12.81 5.30
CA SER A 229 19.83 -13.35 6.44
C SER A 229 20.53 -14.53 7.13
N GLY A 230 21.43 -15.21 6.42
CA GLY A 230 22.09 -16.43 6.90
C GLY A 230 21.18 -17.67 6.92
N LYS A 231 19.98 -17.58 6.37
CA LYS A 231 18.99 -18.68 6.32
C LYS A 231 19.00 -19.34 4.94
N ASN A 232 18.81 -20.66 4.93
CA ASN A 232 18.63 -21.41 3.68
C ASN A 232 17.15 -21.44 3.31
N ILE A 233 16.70 -20.45 2.54
CA ILE A 233 15.31 -20.30 2.13
C ILE A 233 15.19 -20.71 0.65
N PRO A 234 14.33 -21.71 0.30
CA PRO A 234 14.05 -22.06 -1.08
C PRO A 234 13.60 -20.84 -1.89
N PHE A 235 14.27 -20.59 -3.01
CA PHE A 235 14.06 -19.41 -3.83
C PHE A 235 13.68 -19.78 -5.26
N LYS A 236 12.58 -19.15 -5.76
CA LYS A 236 12.10 -19.33 -7.12
C LYS A 236 11.86 -17.98 -7.78
N LYS A 237 12.43 -17.76 -8.95
CA LYS A 237 12.16 -16.58 -9.79
C LYS A 237 11.31 -16.98 -10.99
N VAL A 238 10.34 -16.14 -11.34
CA VAL A 238 9.42 -16.38 -12.46
C VAL A 238 9.36 -15.14 -13.34
N LYS A 239 9.88 -15.25 -14.56
CA LYS A 239 9.88 -14.16 -15.55
C LYS A 239 8.54 -14.11 -16.26
N ILE A 240 7.89 -12.95 -16.24
CA ILE A 240 6.62 -12.67 -16.91
C ILE A 240 6.87 -11.72 -18.09
N GLY A 241 6.40 -12.11 -19.26
CA GLY A 241 6.42 -11.25 -20.44
C GLY A 241 5.41 -10.12 -20.35
N ILE A 242 5.63 -9.04 -21.09
CA ILE A 242 4.72 -7.88 -21.11
C ILE A 242 3.31 -8.19 -21.60
N ARG A 243 3.12 -9.34 -22.26
CA ARG A 243 1.82 -9.85 -22.71
C ARG A 243 1.19 -10.86 -21.76
N GLY A 244 1.81 -11.09 -20.58
CA GLY A 244 1.29 -11.96 -19.53
C GLY A 244 1.72 -13.43 -19.61
N GLU A 245 2.57 -13.81 -20.56
CA GLU A 245 3.07 -15.19 -20.64
C GLU A 245 4.20 -15.45 -19.63
N ILE A 246 4.26 -16.64 -19.05
CA ILE A 246 5.41 -17.08 -18.25
C ILE A 246 6.54 -17.46 -19.21
N LYS A 247 7.67 -16.77 -19.08
CA LYS A 247 8.87 -17.05 -19.88
C LYS A 247 9.65 -18.21 -19.25
N PRO A 248 10.17 -19.14 -20.06
CA PRO A 248 11.08 -20.17 -19.56
C PRO A 248 12.31 -19.51 -18.94
N GLU A 249 12.83 -20.13 -17.87
CA GLU A 249 14.09 -19.70 -17.26
C GLU A 249 15.22 -19.95 -18.29
N GLU A 250 15.85 -18.87 -18.79
CA GLU A 250 17.07 -19.00 -19.58
C GLU A 250 18.12 -19.66 -18.68
N GLN A 251 18.47 -20.91 -18.96
CA GLN A 251 19.65 -21.54 -18.37
C GLN A 251 20.81 -20.62 -18.67
N ALA A 252 21.50 -20.14 -17.62
CA ALA A 252 22.68 -19.33 -17.78
C ALA A 252 23.66 -20.07 -18.67
N GLY A 253 23.73 -19.69 -19.95
CA GLY A 253 24.61 -20.27 -20.91
C GLY A 253 26.04 -20.14 -20.41
N THR A 254 26.68 -21.25 -20.23
CA THR A 254 28.11 -21.33 -19.99
C THR A 254 28.81 -20.63 -21.17
N THR A 255 29.15 -19.38 -20.98
CA THR A 255 29.94 -18.63 -21.96
C THR A 255 31.31 -19.32 -22.04
N GLN A 256 31.46 -20.28 -22.95
CA GLN A 256 32.76 -20.76 -23.36
C GLN A 256 33.50 -19.58 -23.97
N ARG A 257 34.47 -19.06 -23.23
CA ARG A 257 35.43 -18.11 -23.79
C ARG A 257 36.09 -18.79 -24.99
N PRO A 258 36.14 -18.19 -26.19
CA PRO A 258 36.89 -18.75 -27.31
C PRO A 258 38.35 -18.83 -26.90
N ARG A 259 38.91 -20.04 -27.01
CA ARG A 259 40.37 -20.27 -26.87
C ARG A 259 41.02 -19.46 -27.98
N THR A 260 41.78 -18.44 -27.61
CA THR A 260 42.69 -17.75 -28.50
C THR A 260 43.80 -18.75 -28.87
N PHE A 261 43.81 -19.14 -30.12
CA PHE A 261 44.96 -19.84 -30.71
C PHE A 261 46.11 -18.84 -30.74
N ALA A 262 47.14 -19.15 -29.95
CA ALA A 262 48.45 -18.51 -30.07
C ALA A 262 49.10 -19.04 -31.36
N HIS A 263 49.26 -18.17 -32.35
CA HIS A 263 50.19 -18.43 -33.46
C HIS A 263 51.62 -18.19 -32.96
N SER A 264 52.36 -19.25 -32.87
CA SER A 264 53.83 -19.22 -32.75
C SER A 264 54.44 -18.88 -34.13
N HIS A 265 55.27 -17.84 -34.14
CA HIS A 265 56.41 -17.66 -35.08
C HIS A 265 57.63 -17.34 -34.28
#